data_09d87d0fb4336da7bde846751ab80675
#
_entry.id   09d87d0fb4336da7bde846751ab80675
#
_cell.length_a   1.000
_cell.length_b   1.000
_cell.length_c   1.000
_cell.angle_alpha   90.00
_cell.angle_beta   90.00
_cell.angle_gamma   90.00
#
_symmetry.space_group_name_H-M   'P 1'
#
loop_
_entity.id
_entity.type
_entity.pdbx_description
1 polymer ?
#
loop_
_entity_poly.entity_id
_entity_poly.type
_entity_poly.pdbx_seq_one_letter_code
_entity_poly.pdbx_strand_id
1 'polypeptide(L)'
;MDIPLNACTVTVVLTVLISLIVIGSNTAFNVITSLSSVGLLTSYIICIGCMARKRILKESLLPSRFSLGRWGLAINLIAITFLSFCWVMLFFPSRPHPDAKDMNWTILIYGITWIAAVVYYRFKGKYDYAGPVEGISKDY
;
A
#
# COMPACT_ATOMS: atom_id res chain seq x y z
N MET A 1 -17.46 -24.17 -10.94
CA MET A 1 -16.33 -23.32 -10.48
C MET A 1 -15.83 -22.56 -11.69
N ASP A 2 -16.30 -21.33 -11.86
CA ASP A 2 -15.87 -20.51 -13.00
C ASP A 2 -14.56 -19.82 -12.65
N ILE A 3 -13.47 -20.47 -13.03
CA ILE A 3 -12.13 -19.89 -12.85
C ILE A 3 -11.97 -18.80 -13.91
N PRO A 4 -11.64 -17.56 -13.55
CA PRO A 4 -11.43 -16.46 -14.50
C PRO A 4 -10.12 -16.67 -15.27
N LEU A 5 -10.14 -17.56 -16.27
CA LEU A 5 -8.96 -17.93 -17.06
C LEU A 5 -8.24 -16.72 -17.66
N ASN A 6 -8.98 -15.72 -18.12
CA ASN A 6 -8.40 -14.51 -18.69
C ASN A 6 -7.58 -13.73 -17.67
N ALA A 7 -8.08 -13.59 -16.44
CA ALA A 7 -7.36 -12.91 -15.37
C ALA A 7 -6.08 -13.68 -14.96
N CYS A 8 -6.19 -15.00 -14.85
CA CYS A 8 -5.04 -15.86 -14.55
C CYS A 8 -3.96 -15.76 -15.65
N THR A 9 -4.38 -15.81 -16.93
CA THR A 9 -3.44 -15.70 -18.06
C THR A 9 -2.71 -14.35 -18.06
N VAL A 10 -3.42 -13.24 -17.85
CA VAL A 10 -2.81 -11.91 -17.78
C VAL A 10 -1.81 -11.84 -16.63
N THR A 11 -2.16 -12.36 -15.46
CA THR A 11 -1.25 -12.38 -14.30
C THR A 11 0.01 -13.19 -14.59
N VAL A 12 -0.12 -14.37 -15.19
CA VAL A 12 1.04 -15.22 -15.56
C VAL A 12 1.93 -14.49 -16.56
N VAL A 13 1.37 -13.92 -17.62
CA VAL A 13 2.15 -13.17 -18.63
C VAL A 13 2.91 -12.01 -18.00
N LEU A 14 2.25 -11.20 -17.16
CA LEU A 14 2.90 -10.10 -16.45
C LEU A 14 4.02 -10.59 -15.53
N THR A 15 3.80 -11.68 -14.80
CA THR A 15 4.81 -12.27 -13.92
C THR A 15 6.02 -12.74 -14.70
N VAL A 16 5.83 -13.39 -15.84
CA VAL A 16 6.93 -13.83 -16.72
C VAL A 16 7.71 -12.63 -17.26
N LEU A 17 7.04 -11.57 -17.72
CA LEU A 17 7.70 -10.36 -18.21
C LEU A 17 8.54 -9.69 -17.12
N ILE A 18 8.00 -9.57 -15.91
CA ILE A 18 8.74 -9.00 -14.77
C ILE A 18 9.94 -9.89 -14.41
N SER A 19 9.78 -11.22 -14.43
CA SER A 19 10.87 -12.15 -14.15
C SER A 19 12.02 -12.04 -15.16
N LEU A 20 11.72 -11.80 -16.43
CA LEU A 20 12.74 -11.58 -17.46
C LEU A 20 13.56 -10.29 -17.20
N ILE A 21 12.91 -9.24 -16.73
CA ILE A 21 13.58 -7.96 -16.36
C ILE A 21 14.54 -8.21 -15.18
N VAL A 22 14.11 -9.01 -14.21
CA VAL A 22 14.88 -9.34 -13.00
C VAL A 22 16.16 -10.11 -13.34
N ILE A 23 16.12 -11.04 -14.29
CA ILE A 23 17.29 -11.80 -14.74
C ILE A 23 18.36 -10.87 -15.33
N GLY A 24 17.94 -9.77 -15.96
CA GLY A 24 18.85 -8.82 -16.60
C GLY A 24 19.50 -7.79 -15.66
N SER A 25 18.94 -7.52 -14.46
CA SER A 25 19.43 -6.44 -13.59
C SER A 25 19.06 -6.66 -12.12
N ASN A 26 20.08 -6.77 -11.27
CA ASN A 26 19.91 -6.80 -9.80
C ASN A 26 19.29 -5.51 -9.27
N THR A 27 19.58 -4.37 -9.88
CA THR A 27 19.01 -3.06 -9.51
C THR A 27 17.52 -3.04 -9.77
N ALA A 28 17.07 -3.55 -10.92
CA ALA A 28 15.65 -3.65 -11.23
C ALA A 28 14.90 -4.55 -10.21
N PHE A 29 15.50 -5.66 -9.82
CA PHE A 29 14.95 -6.52 -8.77
C PHE A 29 14.75 -5.78 -7.44
N ASN A 30 15.78 -5.09 -6.98
CA ASN A 30 15.73 -4.33 -5.73
C ASN A 30 14.67 -3.24 -5.77
N VAL A 31 14.56 -2.51 -6.88
CA VAL A 31 13.55 -1.45 -7.07
C VAL A 31 12.13 -2.03 -7.07
N ILE A 32 11.88 -3.12 -7.80
CA ILE A 32 10.55 -3.76 -7.85
C ILE A 32 10.13 -4.26 -6.48
N THR A 33 11.04 -4.93 -5.76
CA THR A 33 10.78 -5.47 -4.42
C THR A 33 10.52 -4.35 -3.41
N SER A 34 11.35 -3.30 -3.42
CA SER A 34 11.17 -2.14 -2.55
C SER A 34 9.88 -1.40 -2.86
N LEU A 35 9.54 -1.21 -4.14
CA LEU A 35 8.31 -0.53 -4.56
C LEU A 35 7.06 -1.28 -4.10
N SER A 36 7.06 -2.61 -4.26
CA SER A 36 5.96 -3.47 -3.79
C SER A 36 5.79 -3.38 -2.28
N SER A 37 6.89 -3.44 -1.53
CA SER A 37 6.89 -3.35 -0.07
C SER A 37 6.43 -1.97 0.41
N VAL A 38 6.92 -0.89 -0.20
CA VAL A 38 6.50 0.50 0.11
C VAL A 38 5.01 0.70 -0.15
N GLY A 39 4.49 0.19 -1.26
CA GLY A 39 3.07 0.27 -1.58
C GLY A 39 2.20 -0.46 -0.55
N LEU A 40 2.61 -1.66 -0.17
CA LEU A 40 1.92 -2.47 0.85
C LEU A 40 1.92 -1.76 2.22
N LEU A 41 3.08 -1.31 2.69
CA LEU A 41 3.19 -0.59 3.96
C LEU A 41 2.38 0.70 3.97
N THR A 42 2.36 1.45 2.87
CA THR A 42 1.53 2.66 2.73
C THR A 42 0.05 2.33 2.93
N SER A 43 -0.43 1.28 2.30
CA SER A 43 -1.82 0.81 2.46
C SER A 43 -2.15 0.49 3.92
N TYR A 44 -1.25 -0.21 4.62
CA TYR A 44 -1.44 -0.51 6.05
C TYR A 44 -1.41 0.74 6.92
N ILE A 45 -0.46 1.66 6.70
CA ILE A 45 -0.38 2.92 7.46
C ILE A 45 -1.67 3.71 7.31
N ILE A 46 -2.20 3.84 6.09
CA ILE A 46 -3.46 4.54 5.84
C ILE A 46 -4.62 3.85 6.55
N CYS A 47 -4.75 2.54 6.40
CA CYS A 47 -5.84 1.77 7.02
C CYS A 47 -5.83 1.88 8.54
N ILE A 48 -4.66 1.66 9.18
CA ILE A 48 -4.52 1.76 10.64
C ILE A 48 -4.71 3.22 11.09
N GLY A 49 -4.24 4.19 10.30
CA GLY A 49 -4.45 5.61 10.56
C GLY A 49 -5.92 6.01 10.56
N CYS A 50 -6.71 5.52 9.61
CA CYS A 50 -8.16 5.73 9.59
C CYS A 50 -8.84 5.12 10.83
N MET A 51 -8.42 3.93 11.25
CA MET A 51 -8.94 3.29 12.47
C MET A 51 -8.55 4.06 13.74
N ALA A 52 -7.30 4.52 13.83
CA ALA A 52 -6.83 5.34 14.94
C ALA A 52 -7.62 6.66 15.02
N ARG A 53 -7.83 7.33 13.89
CA ARG A 53 -8.65 8.55 13.82
C ARG A 53 -10.07 8.33 14.33
N LYS A 54 -10.76 7.28 13.87
CA LYS A 54 -12.12 6.94 14.34
C LYS A 54 -12.16 6.70 15.86
N ARG A 55 -11.15 6.05 16.42
CA ARG A 55 -11.03 5.84 17.86
C ARG A 55 -10.81 7.14 18.64
N ILE A 56 -10.00 8.06 18.10
CA ILE A 56 -9.77 9.39 18.71
C ILE A 56 -11.05 10.22 18.70
N LEU A 57 -11.78 10.22 17.58
CA LEU A 57 -13.05 10.94 17.43
C LEU A 57 -14.22 10.29 18.14
N LYS A 58 -14.00 9.11 18.79
CA LYS A 58 -15.05 8.31 19.44
C LYS A 58 -16.24 7.99 18.52
N GLU A 59 -15.98 7.89 17.21
CA GLU A 59 -17.00 7.46 16.26
C GLU A 59 -17.34 5.98 16.50
N SER A 60 -18.60 5.60 16.21
CA SER A 60 -19.06 4.23 16.34
C SER A 60 -18.26 3.32 15.38
N LEU A 61 -17.49 2.41 15.95
CA LEU A 61 -16.84 1.35 15.18
C LEU A 61 -17.88 0.27 14.86
N LEU A 62 -17.77 -0.29 13.65
CA LEU A 62 -18.58 -1.45 13.29
C LEU A 62 -18.41 -2.57 14.32
N PRO A 63 -19.49 -3.27 14.69
CA PRO A 63 -19.41 -4.37 15.64
C PRO A 63 -18.44 -5.42 15.11
N SER A 64 -17.40 -5.71 15.88
CA SER A 64 -16.41 -6.72 15.54
C SER A 64 -16.41 -7.84 16.56
N ARG A 65 -16.15 -9.08 16.10
CA ARG A 65 -16.06 -10.25 16.98
C ARG A 65 -14.96 -10.12 18.03
N PHE A 66 -13.94 -9.32 17.76
CA PHE A 66 -12.81 -9.07 18.65
C PHE A 66 -12.61 -7.59 18.86
N SER A 67 -12.62 -7.13 20.10
CA SER A 67 -12.39 -5.74 20.47
C SER A 67 -11.21 -5.63 21.44
N LEU A 68 -10.19 -4.88 21.07
CA LEU A 68 -9.05 -4.58 21.95
C LEU A 68 -9.39 -3.53 23.04
N GLY A 69 -10.62 -3.06 23.11
CA GLY A 69 -11.05 -2.10 24.10
C GLY A 69 -10.15 -0.85 24.16
N ARG A 70 -9.74 -0.46 25.39
CA ARG A 70 -8.95 0.74 25.67
C ARG A 70 -7.53 0.69 25.09
N TRP A 71 -6.94 -0.49 24.92
CA TRP A 71 -5.60 -0.69 24.40
C TRP A 71 -5.50 -0.56 22.87
N GLY A 72 -6.62 -0.60 22.18
CA GLY A 72 -6.61 -0.56 20.72
C GLY A 72 -6.02 0.69 20.11
N LEU A 73 -6.12 1.85 20.77
CA LEU A 73 -5.47 3.07 20.30
C LEU A 73 -3.96 3.00 20.47
N ALA A 74 -3.47 2.55 21.63
CA ALA A 74 -2.04 2.41 21.89
C ALA A 74 -1.38 1.45 20.89
N ILE A 75 -2.00 0.30 20.63
CA ILE A 75 -1.52 -0.67 19.64
C ILE A 75 -1.48 -0.07 18.24
N ASN A 76 -2.51 0.66 17.82
CA ASN A 76 -2.52 1.32 16.52
C ASN A 76 -1.38 2.35 16.38
N LEU A 77 -1.11 3.14 17.42
CA LEU A 77 -0.02 4.12 17.41
C LEU A 77 1.36 3.46 17.32
N ILE A 78 1.59 2.41 18.09
CA ILE A 78 2.84 1.63 18.04
C ILE A 78 3.02 1.02 16.63
N ALA A 79 1.95 0.44 16.08
CA ALA A 79 1.97 -0.14 14.73
C ALA A 79 2.29 0.91 13.66
N ILE A 80 1.65 2.09 13.70
CA ILE A 80 1.93 3.17 12.75
C ILE A 80 3.38 3.63 12.86
N THR A 81 3.90 3.82 14.07
CA THR A 81 5.28 4.26 14.29
C THR A 81 6.26 3.25 13.71
N PHE A 82 6.07 1.96 14.01
CA PHE A 82 6.92 0.88 13.49
C PHE A 82 6.85 0.78 11.96
N LEU A 83 5.64 0.78 11.40
CA LEU A 83 5.45 0.71 9.95
C LEU A 83 6.05 1.92 9.23
N SER A 84 5.91 3.12 9.80
CA SER A 84 6.50 4.34 9.25
C SER A 84 8.03 4.29 9.27
N PHE A 85 8.63 3.76 10.34
CA PHE A 85 10.06 3.53 10.40
C PHE A 85 10.54 2.56 9.31
N CYS A 86 9.88 1.41 9.18
CA CYS A 86 10.19 0.43 8.13
C CYS A 86 10.00 1.04 6.72
N TRP A 87 8.94 1.82 6.54
CA TRP A 87 8.64 2.50 5.28
C TRP A 87 9.76 3.45 4.85
N VAL A 88 10.28 4.26 5.78
CA VAL A 88 11.41 5.15 5.52
C VAL A 88 12.67 4.35 5.17
N MET A 89 12.94 3.26 5.90
CA MET A 89 14.13 2.43 5.67
C MET A 89 14.17 1.79 4.28
N LEU A 90 13.02 1.51 3.67
CA LEU A 90 12.93 0.94 2.32
C LEU A 90 13.42 1.86 1.20
N PHE A 91 13.55 3.16 1.45
CA PHE A 91 14.09 4.10 0.46
C PHE A 91 15.61 4.21 0.49
N PHE A 92 16.25 3.73 1.53
CA PHE A 92 17.70 3.78 1.61
C PHE A 92 18.35 2.75 0.67
N PRO A 93 19.47 3.12 0.05
CA PRO A 93 20.24 2.20 -0.78
C PRO A 93 20.86 1.09 0.07
N SER A 94 21.03 -0.08 -0.51
CA SER A 94 21.62 -1.24 0.17
C SER A 94 23.13 -1.12 0.44
N ARG A 95 23.80 -0.12 -0.16
CA ARG A 95 25.24 0.11 -0.03
C ARG A 95 25.55 1.51 0.51
N PRO A 96 26.58 1.68 1.34
CA PRO A 96 26.92 2.97 1.96
C PRO A 96 27.37 4.05 0.96
N HIS A 97 27.91 3.66 -0.19
CA HIS A 97 28.32 4.58 -1.29
C HIS A 97 27.69 4.06 -2.60
N PRO A 98 26.43 4.39 -2.87
CA PRO A 98 25.75 3.92 -4.06
C PRO A 98 26.22 4.73 -5.28
N ASP A 99 26.70 4.03 -6.30
CA ASP A 99 26.81 4.59 -7.65
C ASP A 99 25.40 4.80 -8.24
N ALA A 100 25.30 5.58 -9.31
CA ALA A 100 24.03 5.81 -10.00
C ALA A 100 23.30 4.51 -10.41
N LYS A 101 24.07 3.43 -10.61
CA LYS A 101 23.55 2.09 -10.95
C LYS A 101 23.01 1.33 -9.74
N ASP A 102 23.55 1.60 -8.53
CA ASP A 102 23.19 0.91 -7.29
C ASP A 102 22.20 1.74 -6.44
N MET A 103 21.79 2.90 -6.94
CA MET A 103 20.85 3.77 -6.25
C MET A 103 19.44 3.20 -6.24
N ASN A 104 18.76 3.34 -5.09
CA ASN A 104 17.37 2.90 -4.96
C ASN A 104 16.41 3.93 -5.58
N TRP A 105 16.06 3.73 -6.84
CA TRP A 105 15.16 4.60 -7.59
C TRP A 105 13.68 4.49 -7.15
N THR A 106 13.39 3.69 -6.16
CA THR A 106 12.03 3.47 -5.65
C THR A 106 11.37 4.77 -5.21
N ILE A 107 12.12 5.68 -4.56
CA ILE A 107 11.55 6.96 -4.09
C ILE A 107 11.03 7.81 -5.25
N LEU A 108 11.74 7.82 -6.38
CA LEU A 108 11.36 8.57 -7.57
C LEU A 108 10.11 7.97 -8.22
N ILE A 109 10.11 6.66 -8.45
CA ILE A 109 8.98 5.95 -9.08
C ILE A 109 7.73 6.07 -8.18
N TYR A 110 7.90 5.87 -6.89
CA TYR A 110 6.82 5.99 -5.92
C TYR A 110 6.25 7.42 -5.88
N GLY A 111 7.14 8.43 -5.85
CA GLY A 111 6.73 9.84 -5.90
C GLY A 111 5.94 10.20 -7.15
N ILE A 112 6.42 9.79 -8.33
CA ILE A 112 5.71 10.00 -9.60
C ILE A 112 4.34 9.32 -9.58
N THR A 113 4.26 8.09 -9.09
CA THR A 113 3.00 7.34 -8.99
C THR A 113 2.00 8.06 -8.09
N TRP A 114 2.45 8.58 -6.94
CA TRP A 114 1.62 9.37 -6.03
C TRP A 114 1.11 10.66 -6.66
N ILE A 115 1.98 11.41 -7.33
CA ILE A 115 1.61 12.64 -8.03
C ILE A 115 0.56 12.32 -9.11
N ALA A 116 0.81 11.30 -9.92
CA ALA A 116 -0.13 10.87 -10.96
C ALA A 116 -1.50 10.46 -10.37
N ALA A 117 -1.50 9.73 -9.26
CA ALA A 117 -2.73 9.33 -8.58
C ALA A 117 -3.53 10.54 -8.04
N VAL A 118 -2.84 11.52 -7.42
CA VAL A 118 -3.48 12.74 -6.92
C VAL A 118 -4.03 13.58 -8.07
N VAL A 119 -3.27 13.73 -9.16
CA VAL A 119 -3.70 14.46 -10.35
C VAL A 119 -4.93 13.79 -10.97
N TYR A 120 -4.89 12.47 -11.17
CA TYR A 120 -6.02 11.72 -11.69
C TYR A 120 -7.27 11.86 -10.80
N TYR A 121 -7.09 11.77 -9.48
CA TYR A 121 -8.21 11.94 -8.54
C TYR A 121 -8.81 13.33 -8.61
N ARG A 122 -7.97 14.39 -8.74
CA ARG A 122 -8.45 15.78 -8.85
C ARG A 122 -9.25 16.03 -10.12
N PHE A 123 -8.83 15.46 -11.25
CA PHE A 123 -9.46 15.74 -12.54
C PHE A 123 -10.67 14.82 -12.84
N LYS A 124 -10.61 13.59 -12.41
CA LYS A 124 -11.62 12.58 -12.76
C LYS A 124 -12.17 11.81 -11.56
N GLY A 125 -11.30 11.25 -10.73
CA GLY A 125 -11.68 10.32 -9.69
C GLY A 125 -12.69 10.88 -8.68
N LYS A 126 -12.63 12.18 -8.39
CA LYS A 126 -13.57 12.83 -7.46
C LYS A 126 -15.01 12.85 -7.99
N TYR A 127 -15.18 12.85 -9.30
CA TYR A 127 -16.52 12.92 -9.93
C TYR A 127 -17.11 11.55 -10.23
N ASP A 128 -16.25 10.58 -10.53
CA ASP A 128 -16.67 9.23 -10.90
C ASP A 128 -16.77 8.28 -9.69
N TYR A 129 -16.14 8.63 -8.56
CA TYR A 129 -16.10 7.77 -7.39
C TYR A 129 -17.38 7.86 -6.57
N ALA A 130 -18.24 6.87 -6.72
CA ALA A 130 -19.31 6.60 -5.77
C ALA A 130 -18.67 5.91 -4.54
N GLY A 131 -18.72 6.56 -3.38
CA GLY A 131 -18.17 6.03 -2.11
C GLY A 131 -18.65 4.61 -1.81
N PRO A 132 -18.08 3.95 -0.79
CA PRO A 132 -18.55 2.64 -0.38
C PRO A 132 -20.04 2.69 -0.07
N VAL A 133 -20.80 1.71 -0.55
CA VAL A 133 -22.25 1.61 -0.34
C VAL A 133 -22.52 1.58 1.16
N GLU A 134 -23.13 2.62 1.70
CA GLU A 134 -23.62 2.68 3.08
C GLU A 134 -24.87 1.79 3.27
N GLY A 135 -24.76 0.56 2.90
CA GLY A 135 -25.98 -0.24 2.76
C GLY A 135 -25.83 -1.71 3.04
N ILE A 136 -24.95 -2.13 3.96
CA ILE A 136 -25.09 -3.46 4.52
C ILE A 136 -25.70 -3.33 5.91
N SER A 137 -27.03 -3.31 5.85
CA SER A 137 -27.98 -3.89 6.79
C SER A 137 -27.85 -3.53 8.27
N LYS A 138 -28.80 -2.74 8.68
CA LYS A 138 -29.32 -2.71 10.06
C LYS A 138 -30.27 -3.89 10.37
N ASP A 139 -30.18 -4.98 9.62
CA ASP A 139 -31.06 -6.14 9.80
C ASP A 139 -30.23 -7.37 10.21
N TYR A 140 -29.78 -7.37 11.46
CA TYR A 140 -29.52 -8.57 12.29
C TYR A 140 -29.80 -8.25 13.74
#